data_29451a74e5f0b748c5963eb9d81d600e
#
_entry.id   29451a74e5f0b748c5963eb9d81d600e
#
_cell.length_a   1.000
_cell.length_b   1.000
_cell.length_c   1.000
_cell.angle_alpha   90.00
_cell.angle_beta   90.00
_cell.angle_gamma   90.00
#
_symmetry.space_group_name_H-M   'P 1'
#
loop_
_entity.id
_entity.type
_entity.pdbx_description
1 polymer ?
#
loop_
_entity_poly.entity_id
_entity_poly.type
_entity_poly.pdbx_seq_one_letter_code
_entity_poly.pdbx_strand_id
1 'polypeptide(L)'
;LQVEPAPEDPSLPLETPETAGGTSLIRDQAACPFRAFARHRLNMPSLQPTVIGISASERGAFLHEALFRLWRQIESSDELSSLSPEAEQNLIEKAVSGAMQQTESACQARGYSLRERVGSACWQLEQQLCVDLLAKWLGHERERSASFRVVEMEQNQTLHLEGLSITLRPDRIDEFEDGRKAVIDYKTRAPSGIRWLGERPQEPQLPLYSLLDPKIQGIAFAELSASDPVQFIALGEDLGLAKGDNKSLEQQTRSIAATWPELVAQWEG
;
A
#
# COMPACT_ATOMS: atom_id res chain seq x y z
N LEU A 1 -43.02 -15.47 13.52
CA LEU A 1 -42.07 -16.17 12.65
C LEU A 1 -40.93 -16.68 13.56
N GLN A 2 -40.90 -17.97 13.84
CA GLN A 2 -39.72 -18.61 14.43
C GLN A 2 -38.71 -18.78 13.28
N VAL A 3 -37.59 -18.10 13.35
CA VAL A 3 -36.47 -18.31 12.45
C VAL A 3 -35.73 -19.54 13.00
N GLU A 4 -35.87 -20.68 12.33
CA GLU A 4 -35.02 -21.84 12.63
C GLU A 4 -33.56 -21.46 12.27
N PRO A 5 -32.59 -21.71 13.18
CA PRO A 5 -31.21 -21.53 12.80
C PRO A 5 -30.90 -22.49 11.62
N ALA A 6 -30.28 -21.94 10.58
CA ALA A 6 -29.77 -22.77 9.49
C ALA A 6 -28.87 -23.87 10.08
N PRO A 7 -28.98 -25.13 9.60
CA PRO A 7 -28.05 -26.16 10.02
C PRO A 7 -26.62 -25.65 9.80
N GLU A 8 -25.71 -25.94 10.75
CA GLU A 8 -24.32 -25.58 10.62
C GLU A 8 -23.81 -26.09 9.26
N ASP A 9 -23.54 -25.14 8.38
CA ASP A 9 -23.05 -25.47 7.06
C ASP A 9 -21.63 -26.06 7.23
N PRO A 10 -21.37 -27.29 6.79
CA PRO A 10 -20.05 -27.86 6.95
C PRO A 10 -19.05 -26.95 6.25
N SER A 11 -18.07 -26.48 7.02
CA SER A 11 -17.00 -25.66 6.46
C SER A 11 -16.36 -26.41 5.29
N LEU A 12 -16.46 -25.85 4.09
CA LEU A 12 -15.80 -26.43 2.92
C LEU A 12 -14.28 -26.39 3.17
N PRO A 13 -13.61 -27.56 3.20
CA PRO A 13 -12.17 -27.56 3.40
C PRO A 13 -11.46 -26.78 2.31
N LEU A 14 -10.35 -26.13 2.66
CA LEU A 14 -9.44 -25.56 1.67
C LEU A 14 -8.82 -26.70 0.89
N GLU A 15 -9.03 -26.76 -0.40
CA GLU A 15 -8.48 -27.82 -1.27
C GLU A 15 -6.95 -27.73 -1.35
N THR A 16 -6.39 -26.51 -1.17
CA THR A 16 -4.95 -26.26 -1.13
C THR A 16 -4.64 -25.24 -0.05
N PRO A 17 -3.44 -25.28 0.59
CA PRO A 17 -3.00 -24.26 1.54
C PRO A 17 -2.77 -22.90 0.87
N GLU A 18 -2.62 -22.88 -0.45
CA GLU A 18 -2.47 -21.64 -1.21
C GLU A 18 -3.82 -20.98 -1.43
N THR A 19 -3.99 -19.79 -0.87
CA THR A 19 -5.22 -19.02 -1.02
C THR A 19 -5.01 -17.87 -2.01
N ALA A 20 -5.85 -17.85 -3.05
CA ALA A 20 -5.96 -16.67 -3.89
C ALA A 20 -6.55 -15.49 -3.09
N GLY A 21 -5.96 -14.30 -3.22
CA GLY A 21 -6.54 -13.09 -2.65
C GLY A 21 -5.61 -12.29 -1.71
N GLY A 22 -4.49 -12.84 -1.28
CA GLY A 22 -3.51 -12.10 -0.47
C GLY A 22 -4.15 -11.44 0.77
N THR A 23 -3.70 -10.24 1.12
CA THR A 23 -4.22 -9.45 2.25
C THR A 23 -5.70 -9.09 2.12
N SER A 24 -6.23 -9.02 0.89
CA SER A 24 -7.64 -8.71 0.66
C SER A 24 -8.59 -9.82 1.13
N LEU A 25 -8.15 -11.08 1.11
CA LEU A 25 -8.91 -12.19 1.67
C LEU A 25 -9.13 -11.99 3.18
N ILE A 26 -8.06 -11.70 3.91
CA ILE A 26 -8.12 -11.51 5.37
C ILE A 26 -8.96 -10.27 5.71
N ARG A 27 -8.78 -9.17 4.99
CA ARG A 27 -9.60 -7.96 5.16
C ARG A 27 -11.08 -8.22 4.90
N ASP A 28 -11.41 -8.94 3.83
CA ASP A 28 -12.79 -9.26 3.51
C ASP A 28 -13.39 -10.24 4.53
N GLN A 29 -12.61 -11.21 5.00
CA GLN A 29 -13.02 -12.15 6.05
C GLN A 29 -13.27 -11.43 7.39
N ALA A 30 -12.40 -10.51 7.79
CA ALA A 30 -12.58 -9.72 9.01
C ALA A 30 -13.82 -8.83 8.95
N ALA A 31 -14.10 -8.23 7.78
CA ALA A 31 -15.25 -7.36 7.59
C ALA A 31 -16.57 -8.13 7.46
N CYS A 32 -16.58 -9.24 6.72
CA CYS A 32 -17.76 -10.07 6.49
C CYS A 32 -17.36 -11.41 5.84
N PRO A 33 -17.52 -12.56 6.52
CA PRO A 33 -17.17 -13.87 5.97
C PRO A 33 -17.87 -14.18 4.64
N PHE A 34 -19.12 -13.76 4.48
CA PHE A 34 -19.85 -13.90 3.22
C PHE A 34 -19.21 -13.12 2.07
N ARG A 35 -18.69 -11.92 2.34
CA ARG A 35 -17.94 -11.12 1.34
C ARG A 35 -16.68 -11.87 0.91
N ALA A 36 -15.93 -12.43 1.86
CA ALA A 36 -14.74 -13.21 1.55
C ALA A 36 -15.08 -14.42 0.68
N PHE A 37 -16.10 -15.18 1.06
CA PHE A 37 -16.59 -16.31 0.29
C PHE A 37 -17.01 -15.90 -1.14
N ALA A 38 -17.85 -14.88 -1.27
CA ALA A 38 -18.34 -14.42 -2.57
C ALA A 38 -17.18 -13.94 -3.48
N ARG A 39 -16.24 -13.17 -2.94
CA ARG A 39 -15.16 -12.59 -3.74
C ARG A 39 -14.07 -13.61 -4.08
N HIS A 40 -13.62 -14.38 -3.09
CA HIS A 40 -12.41 -15.20 -3.23
C HIS A 40 -12.71 -16.65 -3.58
N ARG A 41 -13.92 -17.16 -3.31
CA ARG A 41 -14.32 -18.52 -3.69
C ARG A 41 -15.24 -18.55 -4.92
N LEU A 42 -16.23 -17.64 -4.99
CA LEU A 42 -17.15 -17.60 -6.12
C LEU A 42 -16.68 -16.66 -7.24
N ASN A 43 -15.54 -15.97 -7.08
CA ASN A 43 -15.02 -15.00 -8.04
C ASN A 43 -16.07 -13.93 -8.44
N MET A 44 -16.88 -13.49 -7.48
CA MET A 44 -17.90 -12.46 -7.69
C MET A 44 -17.31 -11.07 -7.43
N PRO A 45 -16.87 -10.34 -8.46
CA PRO A 45 -16.36 -8.98 -8.27
C PRO A 45 -17.51 -8.04 -7.90
N SER A 46 -17.18 -7.02 -7.09
CA SER A 46 -18.13 -5.92 -6.90
C SER A 46 -18.35 -5.17 -8.21
N LEU A 47 -19.60 -4.80 -8.49
CA LEU A 47 -19.89 -3.91 -9.60
C LEU A 47 -19.17 -2.57 -9.36
N GLN A 48 -18.34 -2.20 -10.33
CA GLN A 48 -17.65 -0.91 -10.29
C GLN A 48 -18.61 0.18 -10.81
N PRO A 49 -18.79 1.28 -10.08
CA PRO A 49 -19.59 2.39 -10.61
C PRO A 49 -18.92 2.95 -11.86
N THR A 50 -19.72 3.37 -12.83
CA THR A 50 -19.19 4.08 -14.00
C THR A 50 -18.62 5.42 -13.56
N VAL A 51 -17.33 5.64 -13.80
CA VAL A 51 -16.63 6.87 -13.45
C VAL A 51 -16.35 7.67 -14.72
N ILE A 52 -16.63 8.98 -14.68
CA ILE A 52 -16.21 9.92 -15.72
C ILE A 52 -14.74 10.28 -15.43
N GLY A 53 -13.86 10.15 -16.42
CA GLY A 53 -12.45 10.42 -16.25
C GLY A 53 -11.64 9.20 -15.72
N ILE A 54 -10.54 9.47 -15.04
CA ILE A 54 -9.66 8.45 -14.46
C ILE A 54 -10.18 8.07 -13.07
N SER A 55 -10.39 6.77 -12.86
CA SER A 55 -10.84 6.25 -11.57
C SER A 55 -9.73 6.33 -10.51
N ALA A 56 -10.12 6.30 -9.23
CA ALA A 56 -9.16 6.26 -8.13
C ALA A 56 -8.20 5.06 -8.21
N SER A 57 -8.70 3.90 -8.69
CA SER A 57 -7.89 2.70 -8.89
C SER A 57 -6.87 2.87 -10.00
N GLU A 58 -7.25 3.49 -11.13
CA GLU A 58 -6.35 3.76 -12.25
C GLU A 58 -5.29 4.80 -11.87
N ARG A 59 -5.69 5.84 -11.14
CA ARG A 59 -4.76 6.84 -10.58
C ARG A 59 -3.78 6.20 -9.58
N GLY A 60 -4.28 5.33 -8.71
CA GLY A 60 -3.45 4.55 -7.81
C GLY A 60 -2.42 3.71 -8.58
N ALA A 61 -2.83 3.01 -9.62
CA ALA A 61 -1.93 2.22 -10.46
C ALA A 61 -0.83 3.06 -11.13
N PHE A 62 -1.16 4.27 -11.61
CA PHE A 62 -0.15 5.20 -12.13
C PHE A 62 0.89 5.59 -11.08
N LEU A 63 0.42 5.95 -9.87
CA LEU A 63 1.31 6.40 -8.80
C LEU A 63 2.21 5.28 -8.30
N HIS A 64 1.68 4.08 -8.07
CA HIS A 64 2.49 2.94 -7.64
C HIS A 64 3.58 2.61 -8.67
N GLU A 65 3.22 2.51 -9.95
CA GLU A 65 4.18 2.24 -11.02
C GLU A 65 5.22 3.36 -11.17
N ALA A 66 4.81 4.64 -11.06
CA ALA A 66 5.72 5.76 -11.13
C ALA A 66 6.70 5.79 -9.95
N LEU A 67 6.21 5.53 -8.72
CA LEU A 67 7.04 5.40 -7.52
C LEU A 67 8.02 4.22 -7.62
N PHE A 68 7.55 3.06 -8.10
CA PHE A 68 8.42 1.93 -8.38
C PHE A 68 9.57 2.28 -9.33
N ARG A 69 9.27 3.00 -10.43
CA ARG A 69 10.29 3.45 -11.39
C ARG A 69 11.27 4.45 -10.80
N LEU A 70 10.78 5.37 -9.97
CA LEU A 70 11.61 6.38 -9.28
C LEU A 70 12.58 5.72 -8.32
N TRP A 71 12.07 4.89 -7.40
CA TRP A 71 12.90 4.27 -6.37
C TRP A 71 13.88 3.23 -6.91
N ARG A 72 13.63 2.69 -8.09
CA ARG A 72 14.64 1.88 -8.80
C ARG A 72 15.81 2.67 -9.34
N GLN A 73 15.72 3.99 -9.39
CA GLN A 73 16.79 4.88 -9.87
C GLN A 73 17.46 5.62 -8.71
N ILE A 74 16.71 5.89 -7.64
CA ILE A 74 17.19 6.71 -6.51
C ILE A 74 17.80 5.82 -5.42
N GLU A 75 17.30 4.64 -5.19
CA GLU A 75 17.74 3.59 -4.26
C GLU A 75 17.98 4.00 -2.79
N SER A 76 18.33 5.27 -2.46
CA SER A 76 18.64 5.70 -1.09
C SER A 76 18.34 7.19 -0.84
N SER A 77 18.29 7.54 0.46
CA SER A 77 18.18 8.94 0.91
C SER A 77 19.37 9.80 0.46
N ASP A 78 20.56 9.22 0.37
CA ASP A 78 21.77 9.93 -0.04
C ASP A 78 21.73 10.27 -1.53
N GLU A 79 21.32 9.32 -2.36
CA GLU A 79 21.12 9.54 -3.78
C GLU A 79 20.02 10.57 -4.02
N LEU A 80 18.88 10.46 -3.30
CA LEU A 80 17.81 11.45 -3.37
C LEU A 80 18.33 12.85 -3.03
N SER A 81 19.16 12.97 -2.00
CA SER A 81 19.71 14.26 -1.55
C SER A 81 20.74 14.83 -2.53
N SER A 82 21.40 13.99 -3.30
CA SER A 82 22.42 14.39 -4.29
C SER A 82 21.85 14.86 -5.63
N LEU A 83 20.56 14.62 -5.90
CA LEU A 83 19.94 15.01 -7.17
C LEU A 83 19.86 16.52 -7.32
N SER A 84 20.28 17.03 -8.49
CA SER A 84 19.97 18.40 -8.86
C SER A 84 18.48 18.55 -9.18
N PRO A 85 17.91 19.77 -9.04
CA PRO A 85 16.50 20.01 -9.38
C PRO A 85 16.13 19.58 -10.80
N GLU A 86 17.01 19.79 -11.77
CA GLU A 86 16.78 19.39 -13.16
C GLU A 86 16.82 17.87 -13.33
N ALA A 87 17.73 17.17 -12.63
CA ALA A 87 17.83 15.73 -12.68
C ALA A 87 16.59 15.08 -12.04
N GLU A 88 16.14 15.61 -10.90
CA GLU A 88 14.92 15.18 -10.23
C GLU A 88 13.70 15.34 -11.12
N GLN A 89 13.49 16.53 -11.68
CA GLN A 89 12.37 16.81 -12.57
C GLN A 89 12.34 15.83 -13.75
N ASN A 90 13.49 15.61 -14.39
CA ASN A 90 13.62 14.66 -15.51
C ASN A 90 13.29 13.20 -15.10
N LEU A 91 13.72 12.79 -13.89
CA LEU A 91 13.40 11.44 -13.38
C LEU A 91 11.91 11.28 -13.13
N ILE A 92 11.27 12.27 -12.50
CA ILE A 92 9.83 12.25 -12.22
C ILE A 92 9.05 12.18 -13.54
N GLU A 93 9.35 13.04 -14.52
CA GLU A 93 8.64 13.07 -15.80
C GLU A 93 8.78 11.75 -16.56
N LYS A 94 9.96 11.15 -16.58
CA LYS A 94 10.19 9.83 -17.20
C LYS A 94 9.42 8.73 -16.47
N ALA A 95 9.44 8.73 -15.14
CA ALA A 95 8.73 7.74 -14.32
C ALA A 95 7.22 7.82 -14.56
N VAL A 96 6.65 9.03 -14.52
CA VAL A 96 5.21 9.27 -14.73
C VAL A 96 4.81 8.89 -16.16
N SER A 97 5.54 9.35 -17.17
CA SER A 97 5.25 9.02 -18.57
C SER A 97 5.29 7.50 -18.81
N GLY A 98 6.32 6.82 -18.28
CA GLY A 98 6.44 5.36 -18.37
C GLY A 98 5.32 4.61 -17.64
N ALA A 99 4.92 5.08 -16.46
CA ALA A 99 3.83 4.49 -15.68
C ALA A 99 2.48 4.61 -16.40
N MET A 100 2.18 5.78 -16.93
CA MET A 100 0.96 6.02 -17.68
C MET A 100 0.90 5.19 -18.96
N GLN A 101 2.03 5.05 -19.68
CA GLN A 101 2.12 4.21 -20.86
C GLN A 101 1.91 2.73 -20.52
N GLN A 102 2.48 2.24 -19.43
CA GLN A 102 2.29 0.86 -18.97
C GLN A 102 0.83 0.58 -18.61
N THR A 103 0.18 1.51 -17.91
CA THR A 103 -1.24 1.36 -17.55
C THR A 103 -2.13 1.40 -18.78
N GLU A 104 -1.85 2.28 -19.74
CA GLU A 104 -2.55 2.31 -21.03
C GLU A 104 -2.41 0.98 -21.79
N SER A 105 -1.20 0.44 -21.85
CA SER A 105 -0.95 -0.86 -22.50
C SER A 105 -1.71 -2.00 -21.81
N ALA A 106 -1.79 -1.97 -20.48
CA ALA A 106 -2.57 -2.96 -19.71
C ALA A 106 -4.08 -2.81 -19.95
N CYS A 107 -4.60 -1.59 -20.14
CA CYS A 107 -5.99 -1.35 -20.53
C CYS A 107 -6.28 -1.84 -21.95
N GLN A 108 -5.37 -1.57 -22.90
CA GLN A 108 -5.49 -2.03 -24.29
C GLN A 108 -5.49 -3.57 -24.38
N ALA A 109 -4.68 -4.25 -23.58
CA ALA A 109 -4.70 -5.71 -23.48
C ALA A 109 -6.05 -6.26 -22.96
N ARG A 110 -6.83 -5.44 -22.25
CA ARG A 110 -8.21 -5.74 -21.80
C ARG A 110 -9.28 -5.29 -22.79
N GLY A 111 -8.89 -4.75 -23.95
CA GLY A 111 -9.80 -4.38 -25.03
C GLY A 111 -10.32 -2.95 -24.99
N TYR A 112 -9.73 -2.04 -24.22
CA TYR A 112 -10.11 -0.63 -24.22
C TYR A 112 -8.91 0.30 -24.07
N SER A 113 -9.00 1.54 -24.61
CA SER A 113 -8.00 2.59 -24.40
C SER A 113 -8.48 3.55 -23.31
N LEU A 114 -7.70 3.65 -22.26
CA LEU A 114 -7.97 4.60 -21.16
C LEU A 114 -7.81 6.04 -21.67
N ARG A 115 -6.75 6.28 -22.46
CA ARG A 115 -6.46 7.60 -23.02
C ARG A 115 -7.57 8.11 -23.96
N GLU A 116 -8.11 7.23 -24.82
CA GLU A 116 -9.25 7.58 -25.67
C GLU A 116 -10.51 7.86 -24.84
N ARG A 117 -10.77 7.06 -23.80
CA ARG A 117 -11.92 7.22 -22.91
C ARG A 117 -11.93 8.58 -22.21
N VAL A 118 -10.77 9.05 -21.73
CA VAL A 118 -10.68 10.29 -20.95
C VAL A 118 -10.36 11.52 -21.80
N GLY A 119 -9.83 11.34 -23.00
CA GLY A 119 -9.40 12.39 -23.90
C GLY A 119 -8.02 12.97 -23.57
N SER A 120 -7.39 13.58 -24.56
CA SER A 120 -6.00 14.06 -24.47
C SER A 120 -5.80 15.12 -23.39
N ALA A 121 -6.74 16.05 -23.23
CA ALA A 121 -6.64 17.11 -22.24
C ALA A 121 -6.66 16.56 -20.80
N CYS A 122 -7.59 15.65 -20.49
CA CYS A 122 -7.66 15.00 -19.18
C CYS A 122 -6.40 14.15 -18.91
N TRP A 123 -5.91 13.44 -19.94
CA TRP A 123 -4.67 12.66 -19.83
C TRP A 123 -3.46 13.52 -19.48
N GLN A 124 -3.28 14.67 -20.16
CA GLN A 124 -2.19 15.61 -19.87
C GLN A 124 -2.31 16.23 -18.48
N LEU A 125 -3.52 16.58 -18.06
CA LEU A 125 -3.77 17.10 -16.71
C LEU A 125 -3.38 16.07 -15.64
N GLU A 126 -3.79 14.82 -15.77
CA GLU A 126 -3.42 13.76 -14.82
C GLU A 126 -1.92 13.52 -14.81
N GLN A 127 -1.26 13.60 -15.97
CA GLN A 127 0.20 13.51 -16.03
C GLN A 127 0.86 14.62 -15.22
N GLN A 128 0.43 15.87 -15.38
CA GLN A 128 0.98 16.99 -14.63
C GLN A 128 0.69 16.86 -13.13
N LEU A 129 -0.53 16.49 -12.76
CA LEU A 129 -0.89 16.25 -11.35
C LEU A 129 -0.02 15.16 -10.70
N CYS A 130 0.29 14.09 -11.42
CA CYS A 130 1.19 13.06 -10.93
C CYS A 130 2.63 13.59 -10.76
N VAL A 131 3.13 14.38 -11.72
CA VAL A 131 4.48 15.00 -11.63
C VAL A 131 4.56 15.89 -10.39
N ASP A 132 3.59 16.80 -10.22
CA ASP A 132 3.56 17.75 -9.09
C ASP A 132 3.46 17.01 -7.74
N LEU A 133 2.67 15.93 -7.70
CA LEU A 133 2.50 15.13 -6.49
C LEU A 133 3.77 14.38 -6.11
N LEU A 134 4.46 13.79 -7.10
CA LEU A 134 5.72 13.08 -6.85
C LEU A 134 6.86 14.04 -6.47
N ALA A 135 6.90 15.26 -7.02
CA ALA A 135 7.84 16.28 -6.58
C ALA A 135 7.63 16.66 -5.11
N LYS A 136 6.36 16.87 -4.69
CA LYS A 136 6.02 17.09 -3.29
C LYS A 136 6.43 15.90 -2.41
N TRP A 137 6.18 14.68 -2.88
CA TRP A 137 6.53 13.47 -2.14
C TRP A 137 8.04 13.34 -1.94
N LEU A 138 8.86 13.52 -2.98
CA LEU A 138 10.32 13.48 -2.84
C LEU A 138 10.85 14.57 -1.91
N GLY A 139 10.22 15.75 -1.92
CA GLY A 139 10.50 16.80 -0.93
C GLY A 139 10.25 16.32 0.50
N HIS A 140 9.13 15.65 0.74
CA HIS A 140 8.78 15.08 2.05
C HIS A 140 9.74 13.95 2.47
N GLU A 141 10.15 13.10 1.54
CA GLU A 141 11.13 12.03 1.81
C GLU A 141 12.51 12.59 2.23
N ARG A 142 12.93 13.74 1.69
CA ARG A 142 14.17 14.43 2.09
C ARG A 142 14.13 14.98 3.51
N GLU A 143 12.94 15.23 4.05
CA GLU A 143 12.78 15.75 5.42
C GLU A 143 12.88 14.65 6.47
N ARG A 144 12.97 13.39 6.08
CA ARG A 144 13.14 12.27 7.02
C ARG A 144 14.42 12.41 7.82
N SER A 145 14.32 12.14 9.13
CA SER A 145 15.46 12.27 10.05
C SER A 145 16.44 11.11 9.99
N ALA A 146 16.01 9.95 9.49
CA ALA A 146 16.82 8.75 9.38
C ALA A 146 17.18 8.46 7.93
N SER A 147 18.45 8.18 7.67
CA SER A 147 18.93 7.68 6.37
C SER A 147 18.37 6.28 6.10
N PHE A 148 18.03 6.04 4.87
CA PHE A 148 17.47 4.76 4.44
C PHE A 148 18.00 4.31 3.08
N ARG A 149 17.91 3.02 2.84
CA ARG A 149 18.11 2.40 1.53
C ARG A 149 16.91 1.54 1.17
N VAL A 150 16.42 1.66 -0.04
CA VAL A 150 15.34 0.82 -0.57
C VAL A 150 15.92 -0.56 -0.89
N VAL A 151 15.50 -1.57 -0.18
CA VAL A 151 16.05 -2.94 -0.33
C VAL A 151 15.13 -3.87 -1.08
N GLU A 152 13.82 -3.62 -1.06
CA GLU A 152 12.83 -4.42 -1.78
C GLU A 152 11.70 -3.55 -2.30
N MET A 153 11.19 -3.91 -3.48
CA MET A 153 10.01 -3.28 -4.09
C MET A 153 9.22 -4.28 -4.90
N GLU A 154 7.90 -4.32 -4.68
CA GLU A 154 6.96 -5.04 -5.53
C GLU A 154 7.32 -6.53 -5.74
N GLN A 155 8.03 -7.15 -4.80
CA GLN A 155 8.39 -8.57 -4.85
C GLN A 155 7.35 -9.42 -4.14
N ASN A 156 6.99 -10.53 -4.79
CA ASN A 156 6.09 -11.50 -4.17
C ASN A 156 6.84 -12.27 -3.09
N GLN A 157 6.29 -12.26 -1.89
CA GLN A 157 6.76 -13.04 -0.75
C GLN A 157 5.61 -13.92 -0.23
N THR A 158 5.91 -15.11 0.26
CA THR A 158 4.89 -16.00 0.82
C THR A 158 4.98 -16.01 2.33
N LEU A 159 3.89 -15.66 2.98
CA LEU A 159 3.72 -15.77 4.42
C LEU A 159 2.92 -17.05 4.73
N HIS A 160 3.43 -17.85 5.66
CA HIS A 160 2.75 -19.04 6.15
C HIS A 160 2.16 -18.78 7.53
N LEU A 161 0.83 -18.85 7.64
CA LEU A 161 0.09 -18.66 8.88
C LEU A 161 -0.85 -19.85 9.09
N GLU A 162 -0.66 -20.62 10.16
CA GLU A 162 -1.56 -21.71 10.62
C GLU A 162 -2.18 -22.55 9.48
N GLY A 163 -1.37 -23.00 8.53
CA GLY A 163 -1.82 -23.82 7.40
C GLY A 163 -2.36 -23.03 6.19
N LEU A 164 -2.29 -21.69 6.23
CA LEU A 164 -2.54 -20.82 5.08
C LEU A 164 -1.23 -20.35 4.49
N SER A 165 -1.14 -20.34 3.18
CA SER A 165 -0.04 -19.70 2.44
C SER A 165 -0.59 -18.46 1.72
N ILE A 166 -0.14 -17.27 2.13
CA ILE A 166 -0.62 -15.99 1.62
C ILE A 166 0.50 -15.32 0.85
N THR A 167 0.26 -14.99 -0.40
CA THR A 167 1.21 -14.19 -1.18
C THR A 167 1.03 -12.72 -0.84
N LEU A 168 2.11 -12.11 -0.40
CA LEU A 168 2.23 -10.70 -0.03
C LEU A 168 3.15 -9.99 -1.03
N ARG A 169 2.88 -8.73 -1.31
CA ARG A 169 3.67 -7.92 -2.23
C ARG A 169 3.78 -6.50 -1.67
N PRO A 170 4.77 -6.25 -0.80
CA PRO A 170 5.04 -4.91 -0.30
C PRO A 170 5.40 -3.95 -1.43
N ASP A 171 4.88 -2.72 -1.38
CA ASP A 171 5.23 -1.71 -2.38
C ASP A 171 6.69 -1.32 -2.25
N ARG A 172 7.18 -1.14 -1.00
CA ARG A 172 8.56 -0.77 -0.72
C ARG A 172 8.96 -1.22 0.69
N ILE A 173 10.20 -1.70 0.82
CA ILE A 173 10.86 -1.95 2.11
C ILE A 173 12.14 -1.14 2.16
N ASP A 174 12.25 -0.29 3.20
CA ASP A 174 13.45 0.46 3.53
C ASP A 174 14.27 -0.25 4.60
N GLU A 175 15.58 -0.23 4.46
CA GLU A 175 16.55 -0.64 5.48
C GLU A 175 17.30 0.60 5.99
N PHE A 176 17.43 0.70 7.32
CA PHE A 176 18.13 1.77 8.02
C PHE A 176 19.56 1.34 8.35
N GLU A 177 20.42 2.31 8.74
CA GLU A 177 21.84 2.06 9.05
C GLU A 177 22.07 1.01 10.16
N ASP A 178 21.14 0.87 11.09
CA ASP A 178 21.18 -0.10 12.18
C ASP A 178 20.64 -1.49 11.79
N GLY A 179 20.25 -1.67 10.54
CA GLY A 179 19.72 -2.92 9.98
C GLY A 179 18.24 -3.16 10.26
N ARG A 180 17.55 -2.25 10.95
CA ARG A 180 16.08 -2.29 11.06
C ARG A 180 15.45 -1.99 9.71
N LYS A 181 14.22 -2.47 9.50
CA LYS A 181 13.47 -2.28 8.27
C LYS A 181 12.11 -1.64 8.54
N ALA A 182 11.60 -0.95 7.54
CA ALA A 182 10.22 -0.47 7.51
C ALA A 182 9.54 -0.84 6.20
N VAL A 183 8.27 -1.24 6.29
CA VAL A 183 7.42 -1.47 5.11
C VAL A 183 6.59 -0.21 4.85
N ILE A 184 6.59 0.21 3.61
CA ILE A 184 5.85 1.37 3.15
C ILE A 184 4.85 0.92 2.08
N ASP A 185 3.59 1.31 2.25
CA ASP A 185 2.51 1.06 1.30
C ASP A 185 1.91 2.39 0.85
N TYR A 186 1.86 2.62 -0.44
CA TYR A 186 1.42 3.88 -1.02
C TYR A 186 -0.10 3.94 -1.15
N LYS A 187 -0.69 5.05 -0.71
CA LYS A 187 -2.13 5.27 -0.81
C LYS A 187 -2.42 6.66 -1.37
N THR A 188 -3.32 6.75 -2.31
CA THR A 188 -3.87 8.05 -2.75
C THR A 188 -4.74 8.70 -1.68
N ARG A 189 -5.26 7.90 -0.77
CA ARG A 189 -5.97 8.31 0.43
C ARG A 189 -5.86 7.19 1.45
N ALA A 190 -5.26 7.50 2.59
CA ALA A 190 -5.20 6.54 3.69
C ALA A 190 -6.59 6.28 4.27
N PRO A 191 -6.85 5.06 4.76
CA PRO A 191 -8.10 4.75 5.44
C PRO A 191 -8.28 5.62 6.67
N SER A 192 -9.46 6.23 6.83
CA SER A 192 -9.78 6.98 8.05
C SER A 192 -9.95 6.03 9.23
N GLY A 193 -9.37 6.39 10.39
CA GLY A 193 -9.49 5.60 11.61
C GLY A 193 -8.81 4.24 11.51
N ILE A 194 -7.56 4.22 11.04
CA ILE A 194 -6.74 3.01 10.89
C ILE A 194 -6.74 2.22 12.19
N ARG A 195 -7.19 0.98 12.11
CA ARG A 195 -7.19 0.03 13.23
C ARG A 195 -6.35 -1.17 12.85
N TRP A 196 -5.11 -1.17 13.32
CA TRP A 196 -4.20 -2.31 13.17
C TRP A 196 -4.31 -3.32 14.30
N LEU A 197 -4.86 -2.90 15.45
CA LEU A 197 -5.07 -3.71 16.63
C LEU A 197 -6.54 -4.07 16.85
N GLY A 198 -6.79 -5.16 17.55
CA GLY A 198 -8.12 -5.63 17.93
C GLY A 198 -8.46 -7.00 17.33
N GLU A 199 -9.50 -7.64 17.84
CA GLU A 199 -9.92 -8.99 17.47
C GLU A 199 -10.21 -9.18 15.95
N ARG A 200 -10.59 -8.08 15.25
CA ARG A 200 -10.84 -8.08 13.80
C ARG A 200 -10.27 -6.81 13.18
N PRO A 201 -8.96 -6.78 12.91
CA PRO A 201 -8.32 -5.62 12.30
C PRO A 201 -8.88 -5.37 10.90
N GLN A 202 -9.24 -4.11 10.65
CA GLN A 202 -9.87 -3.71 9.38
C GLN A 202 -8.87 -3.51 8.25
N GLU A 203 -7.61 -3.20 8.61
CA GLU A 203 -6.52 -2.96 7.67
C GLU A 203 -5.34 -3.91 7.97
N PRO A 204 -5.45 -5.19 7.57
CA PRO A 204 -4.47 -6.22 7.89
C PRO A 204 -3.20 -6.16 7.05
N GLN A 205 -3.17 -5.39 5.97
CA GLN A 205 -2.11 -5.40 4.97
C GLN A 205 -0.73 -5.16 5.58
N LEU A 206 -0.55 -4.02 6.23
CA LEU A 206 0.74 -3.65 6.82
C LEU A 206 1.15 -4.54 8.01
N PRO A 207 0.25 -4.90 8.95
CA PRO A 207 0.58 -5.88 9.99
C PRO A 207 1.05 -7.22 9.42
N LEU A 208 0.42 -7.75 8.39
CA LEU A 208 0.87 -9.00 7.74
C LEU A 208 2.25 -8.85 7.10
N TYR A 209 2.53 -7.69 6.51
CA TYR A 209 3.87 -7.44 5.96
C TYR A 209 4.95 -7.42 7.04
N SER A 210 4.62 -6.97 8.27
CA SER A 210 5.59 -6.96 9.37
C SER A 210 6.05 -8.36 9.80
N LEU A 211 5.27 -9.41 9.49
CA LEU A 211 5.62 -10.79 9.79
C LEU A 211 6.58 -11.43 8.77
N LEU A 212 6.89 -10.75 7.66
CA LEU A 212 7.76 -11.27 6.62
C LEU A 212 9.23 -11.38 7.06
N ASP A 213 9.70 -10.44 7.89
CA ASP A 213 11.07 -10.39 8.38
C ASP A 213 11.08 -9.80 9.80
N PRO A 214 11.69 -10.46 10.80
CA PRO A 214 11.78 -9.95 12.16
C PRO A 214 12.55 -8.61 12.28
N LYS A 215 13.30 -8.22 11.25
CA LYS A 215 13.94 -6.90 11.18
C LYS A 215 12.95 -5.77 10.86
N ILE A 216 11.75 -6.08 10.38
CA ILE A 216 10.72 -5.09 10.14
C ILE A 216 10.19 -4.62 11.50
N GLN A 217 10.53 -3.38 11.85
CA GLN A 217 10.15 -2.72 13.10
C GLN A 217 9.36 -1.44 12.86
N GLY A 218 8.91 -1.24 11.63
CA GLY A 218 8.05 -0.13 11.24
C GLY A 218 7.16 -0.46 10.06
N ILE A 219 5.95 0.05 10.09
CA ILE A 219 5.00 0.00 8.98
C ILE A 219 4.45 1.39 8.73
N ALA A 220 4.23 1.76 7.48
CA ALA A 220 3.71 3.07 7.14
C ALA A 220 2.79 3.03 5.93
N PHE A 221 1.69 3.76 6.00
CA PHE A 221 1.04 4.27 4.80
C PHE A 221 1.70 5.57 4.37
N ALA A 222 2.15 5.62 3.14
CA ALA A 222 2.56 6.85 2.47
C ALA A 222 1.34 7.43 1.75
N GLU A 223 0.74 8.46 2.33
CA GLU A 223 -0.44 9.12 1.76
C GLU A 223 -0.02 10.18 0.77
N LEU A 224 -0.34 9.96 -0.51
CA LEU A 224 -0.12 10.88 -1.61
C LEU A 224 -1.47 11.43 -2.10
N SER A 225 -1.94 12.47 -1.44
CA SER A 225 -3.20 13.13 -1.80
C SER A 225 -2.95 14.42 -2.57
N ALA A 226 -3.74 14.67 -3.61
CA ALA A 226 -3.68 15.93 -4.34
C ALA A 226 -4.32 17.09 -3.56
N SER A 227 -5.25 16.80 -2.65
CA SER A 227 -6.00 17.79 -1.87
C SER A 227 -5.44 18.02 -0.47
N ASP A 228 -4.69 17.06 0.07
CA ASP A 228 -4.16 17.09 1.42
C ASP A 228 -2.61 17.10 1.39
N PRO A 229 -1.93 17.48 2.47
CA PRO A 229 -0.48 17.35 2.53
C PRO A 229 -0.08 15.88 2.41
N VAL A 230 0.98 15.62 1.67
CA VAL A 230 1.61 14.30 1.65
C VAL A 230 2.19 13.98 3.02
N GLN A 231 2.02 12.75 3.49
CA GLN A 231 2.46 12.38 4.83
C GLN A 231 2.68 10.87 4.98
N PHE A 232 3.45 10.51 6.01
CA PHE A 232 3.45 9.14 6.51
C PHE A 232 2.45 8.99 7.66
N ILE A 233 1.68 7.92 7.63
CA ILE A 233 0.89 7.43 8.76
C ILE A 233 1.55 6.14 9.19
N ALA A 234 2.38 6.22 10.21
CA ALA A 234 3.32 5.18 10.57
C ALA A 234 3.08 4.60 11.96
N LEU A 235 3.55 3.39 12.13
CA LEU A 235 3.58 2.61 13.35
C LEU A 235 4.96 1.96 13.47
N GLY A 236 5.61 2.12 14.62
CA GLY A 236 6.93 1.54 14.89
C GLY A 236 7.80 2.46 15.73
N GLU A 237 8.99 1.97 16.09
CA GLU A 237 9.99 2.77 16.79
C GLU A 237 10.54 3.87 15.87
N ASP A 238 11.26 4.83 16.45
CA ASP A 238 11.78 6.03 15.77
C ASP A 238 12.59 5.69 14.50
N LEU A 239 11.89 5.56 13.38
CA LEU A 239 12.42 5.27 12.06
C LEU A 239 12.39 6.48 11.13
N GLY A 240 12.20 7.68 11.69
CA GLY A 240 12.14 8.91 10.91
C GLY A 240 10.93 9.02 9.96
N LEU A 241 9.94 8.13 10.11
CA LEU A 241 8.75 8.09 9.26
C LEU A 241 7.65 9.07 9.71
N ALA A 242 7.77 9.62 10.91
CA ALA A 242 6.79 10.56 11.45
C ALA A 242 7.42 11.92 11.73
N LYS A 243 7.30 12.86 10.80
CA LYS A 243 7.37 14.28 11.09
C LYS A 243 6.02 14.89 10.75
N GLY A 244 5.21 15.06 11.76
CA GLY A 244 4.01 15.87 11.69
C GLY A 244 3.63 16.32 13.09
N ASP A 245 3.26 17.57 13.22
CA ASP A 245 2.74 18.22 14.43
C ASP A 245 1.43 17.57 14.96
N ASN A 246 1.23 16.30 14.69
CA ASN A 246 0.06 15.55 15.09
C ASN A 246 0.28 14.95 16.48
N LYS A 247 -0.04 15.75 17.54
CA LYS A 247 -0.07 15.29 18.93
C LYS A 247 -0.91 14.01 19.13
N SER A 248 -1.88 13.75 18.25
CA SER A 248 -2.63 12.50 18.24
C SER A 248 -1.81 11.32 17.72
N LEU A 249 -0.88 11.53 16.79
CA LEU A 249 0.07 10.53 16.30
C LEU A 249 1.15 10.25 17.36
N GLU A 250 1.66 11.28 18.03
CA GLU A 250 2.60 11.09 19.16
C GLU A 250 1.98 10.29 20.30
N GLN A 251 0.71 10.50 20.62
CA GLN A 251 0.00 9.67 21.60
C GLN A 251 -0.22 8.24 21.09
N GLN A 252 -0.53 8.06 19.83
CA GLN A 252 -0.61 6.74 19.21
C GLN A 252 0.79 6.12 19.12
N THR A 253 1.82 6.84 18.69
CA THR A 253 3.19 6.35 18.58
C THR A 253 3.77 5.93 19.94
N ARG A 254 3.49 6.66 21.03
CA ARG A 254 3.87 6.23 22.38
C ARG A 254 3.11 5.00 22.86
N SER A 255 1.84 4.89 22.52
CA SER A 255 1.05 3.68 22.74
C SER A 255 1.56 2.49 21.92
N ILE A 256 2.10 2.73 20.76
CA ILE A 256 2.47 1.79 19.72
C ILE A 256 3.89 1.22 19.89
N ALA A 257 4.88 1.99 20.35
CA ALA A 257 6.17 1.45 20.77
C ALA A 257 6.01 0.42 21.90
N ALA A 258 5.04 0.65 22.81
CA ALA A 258 4.63 -0.32 23.83
C ALA A 258 3.82 -1.49 23.24
N THR A 259 3.17 -1.32 22.09
CA THR A 259 2.24 -2.30 21.50
C THR A 259 2.80 -3.03 20.28
N TRP A 260 4.01 -2.66 19.78
CA TRP A 260 4.63 -3.41 18.68
C TRP A 260 4.80 -4.90 19.00
N PRO A 261 5.32 -5.31 20.17
CA PRO A 261 5.34 -6.72 20.55
C PRO A 261 3.95 -7.35 20.64
N GLU A 262 2.95 -6.59 21.10
CA GLU A 262 1.55 -7.05 21.14
C GLU A 262 0.97 -7.20 19.74
N LEU A 263 1.31 -6.28 18.81
CA LEU A 263 0.88 -6.37 17.42
C LEU A 263 1.44 -7.65 16.79
N VAL A 264 2.74 -7.87 16.89
CA VAL A 264 3.40 -9.05 16.32
C VAL A 264 2.79 -10.32 16.93
N ALA A 265 2.69 -10.41 18.26
CA ALA A 265 2.11 -11.56 18.93
C ALA A 265 0.65 -11.84 18.54
N GLN A 266 -0.14 -10.79 18.34
CA GLN A 266 -1.54 -10.93 17.91
C GLN A 266 -1.68 -11.48 16.48
N TRP A 267 -0.71 -11.18 15.61
CA TRP A 267 -0.73 -11.61 14.22
C TRP A 267 0.01 -12.93 13.98
N GLU A 268 0.88 -13.35 14.90
CA GLU A 268 1.54 -14.65 14.89
C GLU A 268 0.66 -15.78 15.49
N GLY A 269 -0.32 -15.45 16.37
CA GLY A 269 -1.22 -16.39 17.04
C GLY A 269 -2.54 -16.55 16.33
#